data_481f54b844732f4bb957346b1a664dda
#
_entry.id   481f54b844732f4bb957346b1a664dda
#
_cell.length_a   1.000
_cell.length_b   1.000
_cell.length_c   1.000
_cell.angle_alpha   90.00
_cell.angle_beta   90.00
_cell.angle_gamma   90.00
#
_symmetry.space_group_name_H-M   'P 1'
#
loop_
_entity.id
_entity.type
_entity.pdbx_description
1 polymer ?
#
loop_
_entity_poly.entity_id
_entity_poly.type
_entity_poly.pdbx_seq_one_letter_code
_entity_poly.pdbx_strand_id
1 'polypeptide(L)'
;MEYQLNTKLLSDDSIIELFWERDERAISETDLKYGNYLFAIAFHILNNREDGEECLNDTYLKTWNAIPPTKPRVLRAFLAKIARTTALDRYEEANRQKRVPASMCDSLSAELEVFLSDTDLQKELESREIGRVISAYLDSVSDKKLYAFMSRYFFMMPLEEIARKMGCSLSWVNKTLASMKKELRARLEKEGIEV
;
A
#
# COMPACT_ATOMS: atom_id res chain seq x y z
N MET A 1 -4.73 3.14 41.35
CA MET A 1 -5.78 2.42 40.60
C MET A 1 -5.47 2.61 39.12
N GLU A 2 -4.73 1.67 38.56
CA GLU A 2 -4.43 1.66 37.11
C GLU A 2 -5.66 1.12 36.38
N TYR A 3 -6.34 1.98 35.66
CA TYR A 3 -7.32 1.57 34.66
C TYR A 3 -6.55 1.01 33.46
N GLN A 4 -6.30 -0.29 33.44
CA GLN A 4 -5.97 -0.99 32.21
C GLN A 4 -7.24 -0.99 31.34
N LEU A 5 -7.36 0.01 30.47
CA LEU A 5 -8.28 0.00 29.35
C LEU A 5 -7.82 -1.10 28.37
N ASN A 6 -8.36 -2.29 28.57
CA ASN A 6 -8.26 -3.36 27.59
C ASN A 6 -9.14 -3.00 26.39
N THR A 7 -8.66 -2.04 25.57
CA THR A 7 -9.36 -1.57 24.39
C THR A 7 -9.28 -2.66 23.34
N LYS A 8 -10.24 -3.57 23.35
CA LYS A 8 -10.38 -4.60 22.31
C LYS A 8 -10.65 -3.89 20.99
N LEU A 9 -9.66 -3.90 20.11
CA LEU A 9 -9.78 -3.33 18.75
C LEU A 9 -11.00 -3.92 18.04
N LEU A 10 -11.79 -3.07 17.39
CA LEU A 10 -12.94 -3.50 16.61
C LEU A 10 -12.49 -4.37 15.41
N SER A 11 -13.38 -5.26 14.98
CA SER A 11 -13.18 -6.00 13.74
C SER A 11 -13.24 -5.06 12.52
N ASP A 12 -12.64 -5.44 11.40
CA ASP A 12 -12.71 -4.66 10.17
C ASP A 12 -14.16 -4.48 9.71
N ASP A 13 -14.98 -5.54 9.81
CA ASP A 13 -16.38 -5.50 9.46
C ASP A 13 -17.14 -4.49 10.32
N SER A 14 -16.89 -4.46 11.63
CA SER A 14 -17.52 -3.49 12.52
C SER A 14 -17.12 -2.05 12.20
N ILE A 15 -15.86 -1.82 11.83
CA ILE A 15 -15.40 -0.49 11.40
C ILE A 15 -16.08 -0.08 10.09
N ILE A 16 -16.20 -1.01 9.13
CA ILE A 16 -16.91 -0.77 7.87
C ILE A 16 -18.38 -0.43 8.12
N GLU A 17 -19.05 -1.12 9.05
CA GLU A 17 -20.42 -0.82 9.45
C GLU A 17 -20.56 0.59 10.00
N LEU A 18 -19.65 1.03 10.87
CA LEU A 18 -19.64 2.41 11.37
C LEU A 18 -19.53 3.45 10.23
N PHE A 19 -18.71 3.20 9.21
CA PHE A 19 -18.66 4.06 8.02
C PHE A 19 -20.00 4.08 7.27
N TRP A 20 -20.65 2.93 7.12
CA TRP A 20 -21.96 2.82 6.46
C TRP A 20 -23.06 3.57 7.20
N GLU A 21 -23.03 3.54 8.53
CA GLU A 21 -23.96 4.26 9.41
C GLU A 21 -23.64 5.74 9.55
N ARG A 22 -22.53 6.21 8.94
CA ARG A 22 -22.02 7.58 9.09
C ARG A 22 -21.74 7.94 10.55
N ASP A 23 -21.30 6.98 11.33
CA ASP A 23 -20.85 7.20 12.70
C ASP A 23 -19.40 7.68 12.72
N GLU A 24 -19.15 8.85 13.32
CA GLU A 24 -17.81 9.47 13.41
C GLU A 24 -16.78 8.58 14.13
N ARG A 25 -17.22 7.64 14.95
CA ARG A 25 -16.35 6.63 15.57
C ARG A 25 -15.59 5.79 14.56
N ALA A 26 -16.11 5.65 13.33
CA ALA A 26 -15.39 4.96 12.26
C ALA A 26 -13.99 5.49 12.05
N ILE A 27 -13.80 6.81 12.11
CA ILE A 27 -12.49 7.47 11.93
C ILE A 27 -11.58 7.15 13.12
N SER A 28 -12.07 7.34 14.36
CA SER A 28 -11.25 7.10 15.55
C SER A 28 -10.84 5.63 15.71
N GLU A 29 -11.74 4.69 15.40
CA GLU A 29 -11.43 3.25 15.43
C GLU A 29 -10.45 2.86 14.31
N THR A 30 -10.57 3.50 13.14
CA THR A 30 -9.61 3.31 12.06
C THR A 30 -8.23 3.83 12.44
N ASP A 31 -8.15 5.02 13.04
CA ASP A 31 -6.90 5.59 13.52
C ASP A 31 -6.25 4.72 14.60
N LEU A 32 -7.02 4.29 15.59
CA LEU A 32 -6.56 3.42 16.66
C LEU A 32 -5.95 2.11 16.11
N LYS A 33 -6.56 1.53 15.09
CA LYS A 33 -6.15 0.24 14.53
C LYS A 33 -5.08 0.35 13.46
N TYR A 34 -5.14 1.36 12.61
CA TYR A 34 -4.33 1.48 11.40
C TYR A 34 -3.51 2.77 11.28
N GLY A 35 -3.71 3.75 12.17
CA GLY A 35 -3.08 5.07 12.08
C GLY A 35 -1.57 5.01 11.92
N ASN A 36 -0.87 4.26 12.78
CA ASN A 36 0.59 4.09 12.68
C ASN A 36 1.04 3.46 11.35
N TYR A 37 0.27 2.49 10.85
CA TYR A 37 0.56 1.81 9.59
C TYR A 37 0.36 2.75 8.39
N LEU A 38 -0.73 3.49 8.36
CA LEU A 38 -1.04 4.46 7.29
C LEU A 38 -0.07 5.64 7.32
N PHE A 39 0.26 6.14 8.52
CA PHE A 39 1.29 7.16 8.69
C PHE A 39 2.65 6.70 8.17
N ALA A 40 3.05 5.45 8.45
CA ALA A 40 4.31 4.91 7.94
C ALA A 40 4.34 4.89 6.40
N ILE A 41 3.23 4.55 5.73
CA ILE A 41 3.12 4.60 4.27
C ILE A 41 3.31 6.04 3.77
N ALA A 42 2.58 6.99 4.34
CA ALA A 42 2.66 8.40 3.96
C ALA A 42 4.07 8.98 4.21
N PHE A 43 4.63 8.73 5.38
CA PHE A 43 5.95 9.21 5.77
C PHE A 43 7.08 8.67 4.88
N HIS A 44 7.01 7.40 4.48
CA HIS A 44 8.02 6.82 3.58
C HIS A 44 8.00 7.43 2.18
N ILE A 45 6.85 7.93 1.73
CA ILE A 45 6.72 8.58 0.42
C ILE A 45 7.12 10.05 0.50
N LEU A 46 6.59 10.77 1.50
CA LEU A 46 6.73 12.21 1.61
C LEU A 46 8.03 12.63 2.30
N ASN A 47 8.61 11.76 3.14
CA ASN A 47 9.81 12.00 3.94
C ASN A 47 9.74 13.30 4.80
N ASN A 48 8.53 13.69 5.18
CA ASN A 48 8.22 14.83 6.03
C ASN A 48 7.10 14.41 6.99
N ARG A 49 7.26 14.75 8.28
CA ARG A 49 6.30 14.35 9.30
C ARG A 49 4.98 15.11 9.18
N GLU A 50 5.05 16.43 8.97
CA GLU A 50 3.87 17.28 8.85
C GLU A 50 3.03 16.89 7.63
N ASP A 51 3.68 16.72 6.48
CA ASP A 51 3.03 16.24 5.26
C ASP A 51 2.43 14.83 5.44
N GLY A 52 3.11 13.97 6.22
CA GLY A 52 2.64 12.63 6.57
C GLY A 52 1.37 12.64 7.42
N GLU A 53 1.32 13.50 8.44
CA GLU A 53 0.16 13.68 9.32
C GLU A 53 -1.02 14.28 8.54
N GLU A 54 -0.77 15.23 7.66
CA GLU A 54 -1.78 15.82 6.80
C GLU A 54 -2.31 14.80 5.76
N CYS A 55 -1.43 14.01 5.16
CA CYS A 55 -1.81 12.91 4.28
C CYS A 55 -2.68 11.86 4.99
N LEU A 56 -2.41 11.58 6.26
CA LEU A 56 -3.20 10.68 7.07
C LEU A 56 -4.63 11.21 7.27
N ASN A 57 -4.77 12.50 7.58
CA ASN A 57 -6.08 13.15 7.72
C ASN A 57 -6.87 13.11 6.40
N ASP A 58 -6.21 13.39 5.27
CA ASP A 58 -6.82 13.27 3.94
C ASP A 58 -7.25 11.84 3.64
N THR A 59 -6.48 10.86 4.08
CA THR A 59 -6.81 9.44 3.93
C THR A 59 -8.11 9.10 4.65
N TYR A 60 -8.31 9.61 5.86
CA TYR A 60 -9.57 9.41 6.59
C TYR A 60 -10.74 10.09 5.91
N LEU A 61 -10.57 11.32 5.44
CA LEU A 61 -11.60 12.04 4.71
C LEU A 61 -11.99 11.32 3.40
N LYS A 62 -10.98 10.88 2.62
CA LYS A 62 -11.23 10.12 1.39
C LYS A 62 -11.91 8.79 1.68
N THR A 63 -11.53 8.09 2.76
CA THR A 63 -12.19 6.85 3.19
C THR A 63 -13.64 7.09 3.58
N TRP A 64 -13.90 8.13 4.36
CA TRP A 64 -15.25 8.55 4.74
C TRP A 64 -16.13 8.81 3.52
N ASN A 65 -15.61 9.46 2.50
CA ASN A 65 -16.35 9.76 1.28
C ASN A 65 -16.53 8.53 0.38
N ALA A 66 -15.62 7.56 0.45
CA ALA A 66 -15.68 6.36 -0.38
C ALA A 66 -16.59 5.27 0.21
N ILE A 67 -16.75 5.22 1.53
CA ILE A 67 -17.63 4.27 2.22
C ILE A 67 -18.82 5.02 2.86
N PRO A 68 -20.08 4.81 2.46
CA PRO A 68 -20.51 4.12 1.25
C PRO A 68 -20.28 4.96 -0.04
N PRO A 69 -20.43 4.42 -1.25
CA PRO A 69 -21.06 3.13 -1.58
C PRO A 69 -20.10 1.92 -1.59
N THR A 70 -18.78 2.15 -1.56
CA THR A 70 -17.81 1.06 -1.60
C THR A 70 -17.84 0.25 -0.29
N LYS A 71 -17.92 -1.08 -0.39
CA LYS A 71 -17.78 -1.98 0.75
C LYS A 71 -16.50 -2.81 0.60
N PRO A 72 -15.36 -2.35 1.18
CA PRO A 72 -14.09 -3.03 1.01
C PRO A 72 -14.11 -4.40 1.72
N ARG A 73 -13.55 -5.43 1.08
CA ARG A 73 -13.41 -6.75 1.68
C ARG A 73 -12.28 -6.84 2.67
N VAL A 74 -11.20 -6.12 2.38
CA VAL A 74 -10.00 -6.03 3.22
C VAL A 74 -9.77 -4.56 3.52
N LEU A 75 -10.30 -4.10 4.65
CA LEU A 75 -10.23 -2.70 5.05
C LEU A 75 -8.79 -2.18 5.06
N ARG A 76 -7.85 -2.96 5.60
CA ARG A 76 -6.44 -2.60 5.63
C ARG A 76 -5.85 -2.27 4.24
N ALA A 77 -6.17 -3.11 3.24
CA ALA A 77 -5.67 -2.92 1.88
C ALA A 77 -6.30 -1.69 1.21
N PHE A 78 -7.60 -1.49 1.43
CA PHE A 78 -8.33 -0.33 0.95
C PHE A 78 -7.77 0.98 1.51
N LEU A 79 -7.56 1.06 2.83
CA LEU A 79 -6.96 2.20 3.49
C LEU A 79 -5.53 2.47 3.00
N ALA A 80 -4.72 1.41 2.85
CA ALA A 80 -3.35 1.52 2.34
C ALA A 80 -3.31 2.07 0.91
N LYS A 81 -4.25 1.66 0.05
CA LYS A 81 -4.40 2.21 -1.31
C LYS A 81 -4.66 3.71 -1.26
N ILE A 82 -5.65 4.14 -0.48
CA ILE A 82 -6.00 5.56 -0.36
C ILE A 82 -4.80 6.36 0.19
N ALA A 83 -4.19 5.92 1.28
CA ALA A 83 -3.04 6.60 1.88
C ALA A 83 -1.89 6.76 0.88
N ARG A 84 -1.58 5.69 0.14
CA ARG A 84 -0.51 5.69 -0.85
C ARG A 84 -0.79 6.61 -2.02
N THR A 85 -1.99 6.54 -2.60
CA THR A 85 -2.39 7.43 -3.70
C THR A 85 -2.34 8.89 -3.25
N THR A 86 -2.88 9.20 -2.07
CA THR A 86 -2.85 10.56 -1.50
C THR A 86 -1.41 11.05 -1.29
N ALA A 87 -0.52 10.21 -0.79
CA ALA A 87 0.88 10.58 -0.60
C ALA A 87 1.62 10.79 -1.93
N LEU A 88 1.34 9.97 -2.95
CA LEU A 88 1.93 10.14 -4.29
C LEU A 88 1.44 11.42 -4.97
N ASP A 89 0.14 11.71 -4.91
CA ASP A 89 -0.42 12.95 -5.45
C ASP A 89 0.26 14.19 -4.84
N ARG A 90 0.45 14.20 -3.50
CA ARG A 90 1.15 15.27 -2.79
C ARG A 90 2.62 15.35 -3.16
N TYR A 91 3.30 14.22 -3.28
CA TYR A 91 4.68 14.15 -3.71
C TYR A 91 4.88 14.71 -5.12
N GLU A 92 3.99 14.37 -6.05
CA GLU A 92 4.02 14.90 -7.42
C GLU A 92 3.75 16.41 -7.44
N GLU A 93 2.79 16.89 -6.67
CA GLU A 93 2.49 18.32 -6.57
C GLU A 93 3.68 19.10 -6.02
N ALA A 94 4.31 18.65 -4.94
CA ALA A 94 5.50 19.24 -4.36
C ALA A 94 6.71 19.22 -5.32
N ASN A 95 6.79 18.22 -6.20
CA ASN A 95 7.89 18.07 -7.16
C ASN A 95 7.62 18.67 -8.54
N ARG A 96 6.39 19.08 -8.88
CA ARG A 96 6.09 19.82 -10.11
C ARG A 96 6.92 21.09 -10.25
N GLN A 97 7.32 21.69 -9.14
CA GLN A 97 8.21 22.86 -9.13
C GLN A 97 9.70 22.48 -9.26
N LYS A 98 10.06 21.21 -9.03
CA LYS A 98 11.42 20.70 -9.16
C LYS A 98 11.38 19.64 -10.28
N ARG A 99 11.65 20.05 -11.54
CA ARG A 99 11.69 19.16 -12.71
C ARG A 99 12.50 17.90 -12.44
N VAL A 100 11.82 16.79 -12.16
CA VAL A 100 12.38 15.44 -12.22
C VAL A 100 11.55 14.64 -13.23
N PRO A 101 12.17 13.88 -14.16
CA PRO A 101 11.44 13.20 -15.23
C PRO A 101 10.44 12.17 -14.68
N ALA A 102 9.23 12.23 -15.16
CA ALA A 102 8.06 11.40 -14.79
C ALA A 102 8.19 9.90 -15.15
N SER A 103 9.33 9.43 -15.63
CA SER A 103 9.48 8.09 -16.21
C SER A 103 9.62 6.94 -15.20
N MET A 104 9.51 7.18 -13.89
CA MET A 104 9.70 6.14 -12.87
C MET A 104 8.43 5.69 -12.12
N CYS A 105 7.28 6.33 -12.33
CA CYS A 105 6.05 6.02 -11.58
C CYS A 105 5.02 5.15 -12.31
N ASP A 106 5.09 5.03 -13.64
CA ASP A 106 3.93 4.64 -14.45
C ASP A 106 3.67 3.13 -14.63
N SER A 107 4.59 2.25 -14.28
CA SER A 107 4.42 0.85 -14.73
C SER A 107 3.90 -0.15 -13.69
N LEU A 108 3.85 0.21 -12.41
CA LEU A 108 3.43 -0.74 -11.37
C LEU A 108 2.19 -0.32 -10.58
N SER A 109 1.79 0.94 -10.62
CA SER A 109 0.55 1.40 -9.99
C SER A 109 -0.68 0.78 -10.65
N ALA A 110 -0.67 0.66 -11.98
CA ALA A 110 -1.76 0.03 -12.73
C ALA A 110 -1.87 -1.48 -12.44
N GLU A 111 -0.74 -2.18 -12.34
CA GLU A 111 -0.72 -3.63 -12.06
C GLU A 111 -1.13 -3.95 -10.60
N LEU A 112 -0.85 -3.04 -9.64
CA LEU A 112 -1.32 -3.19 -8.26
C LEU A 112 -2.76 -2.69 -8.06
N GLU A 113 -3.25 -1.80 -8.90
CA GLU A 113 -4.65 -1.37 -8.90
C GLU A 113 -5.62 -2.50 -9.26
N VAL A 114 -5.21 -3.42 -10.14
CA VAL A 114 -5.96 -4.65 -10.44
C VAL A 114 -6.14 -5.51 -9.18
N PHE A 115 -5.17 -5.52 -8.27
CA PHE A 115 -5.25 -6.23 -6.99
C PHE A 115 -6.24 -5.66 -5.98
N LEU A 116 -6.62 -4.40 -6.15
CA LEU A 116 -7.36 -3.64 -5.13
C LEU A 116 -8.71 -3.13 -5.64
N SER A 117 -9.03 -3.32 -6.93
CA SER A 117 -10.33 -2.92 -7.47
C SER A 117 -11.41 -3.95 -7.12
N ASP A 118 -12.36 -3.48 -6.39
CA ASP A 118 -13.60 -4.14 -6.03
C ASP A 118 -14.52 -4.21 -7.25
N THR A 119 -15.12 -5.34 -7.48
CA THR A 119 -16.31 -5.63 -8.27
C THR A 119 -16.12 -6.71 -9.32
N ASP A 120 -16.13 -7.93 -8.89
CA ASP A 120 -16.77 -9.06 -9.58
C ASP A 120 -16.33 -10.38 -8.91
N LEU A 121 -17.23 -11.31 -8.62
CA LEU A 121 -16.91 -12.62 -8.05
C LEU A 121 -15.84 -13.38 -8.86
N GLN A 122 -15.82 -13.14 -10.17
CA GLN A 122 -14.85 -13.74 -11.07
C GLN A 122 -13.46 -13.11 -10.95
N LYS A 123 -13.39 -11.77 -10.83
CA LYS A 123 -12.16 -11.02 -10.54
C LYS A 123 -11.62 -11.30 -9.13
N GLU A 124 -12.48 -11.71 -8.21
CA GLU A 124 -12.07 -12.08 -6.85
C GLU A 124 -11.30 -13.40 -6.80
N LEU A 125 -11.76 -14.40 -7.55
CA LEU A 125 -11.06 -15.68 -7.68
C LEU A 125 -9.68 -15.45 -8.35
N GLU A 126 -9.65 -14.65 -9.43
CA GLU A 126 -8.42 -14.25 -10.12
C GLU A 126 -7.49 -13.46 -9.19
N SER A 127 -8.00 -12.47 -8.44
CA SER A 127 -7.21 -11.69 -7.48
C SER A 127 -6.64 -12.55 -6.34
N ARG A 128 -7.39 -13.55 -5.87
CA ARG A 128 -6.89 -14.49 -4.85
C ARG A 128 -5.80 -15.40 -5.42
N GLU A 129 -5.95 -15.84 -6.66
CA GLU A 129 -4.97 -16.69 -7.31
C GLU A 129 -3.67 -15.94 -7.60
N ILE A 130 -3.77 -14.74 -8.13
CA ILE A 130 -2.64 -13.81 -8.29
C ILE A 130 -1.95 -13.56 -6.93
N GLY A 131 -2.71 -13.23 -5.88
CA GLY A 131 -2.18 -13.03 -4.53
C GLY A 131 -1.44 -14.26 -3.99
N ARG A 132 -1.95 -15.47 -4.25
CA ARG A 132 -1.32 -16.74 -3.88
C ARG A 132 0.02 -16.93 -4.61
N VAL A 133 0.06 -16.65 -5.90
CA VAL A 133 1.27 -16.79 -6.73
C VAL A 133 2.35 -15.79 -6.27
N ILE A 134 1.96 -14.54 -6.02
CA ILE A 134 2.88 -13.51 -5.51
C ILE A 134 3.41 -13.90 -4.13
N SER A 135 2.55 -14.29 -3.19
CA SER A 135 2.98 -14.71 -1.85
C SER A 135 3.95 -15.88 -1.92
N ALA A 136 3.61 -16.92 -2.68
CA ALA A 136 4.49 -18.07 -2.88
C ALA A 136 5.84 -17.71 -3.52
N TYR A 137 5.86 -16.72 -4.43
CA TYR A 137 7.10 -16.20 -4.98
C TYR A 137 7.90 -15.46 -3.92
N LEU A 138 7.28 -14.56 -3.17
CA LEU A 138 7.97 -13.78 -2.14
C LEU A 138 8.53 -14.66 -1.02
N ASP A 139 7.84 -15.73 -0.65
CA ASP A 139 8.33 -16.74 0.31
C ASP A 139 9.54 -17.53 -0.23
N SER A 140 9.71 -17.61 -1.55
CA SER A 140 10.80 -18.34 -2.19
C SER A 140 12.08 -17.52 -2.40
N VAL A 141 12.04 -16.21 -2.22
CA VAL A 141 13.21 -15.33 -2.41
C VAL A 141 13.97 -15.12 -1.10
N SER A 142 15.23 -14.72 -1.21
CA SER A 142 16.03 -14.41 0.01
C SER A 142 15.51 -13.15 0.71
N ASP A 143 15.69 -13.07 2.04
CA ASP A 143 15.30 -11.92 2.87
C ASP A 143 15.78 -10.58 2.31
N LYS A 144 16.97 -10.58 1.72
CA LYS A 144 17.57 -9.40 1.10
C LYS A 144 16.79 -8.91 -0.11
N LYS A 145 16.35 -9.84 -0.97
CA LYS A 145 15.49 -9.55 -2.12
C LYS A 145 14.09 -9.16 -1.67
N LEU A 146 13.54 -9.88 -0.70
CA LEU A 146 12.23 -9.60 -0.10
C LEU A 146 12.21 -8.18 0.49
N TYR A 147 13.23 -7.80 1.27
CA TYR A 147 13.33 -6.46 1.83
C TYR A 147 13.36 -5.38 0.73
N ALA A 148 14.18 -5.56 -0.32
CA ALA A 148 14.24 -4.62 -1.42
C ALA A 148 12.89 -4.47 -2.14
N PHE A 149 12.21 -5.59 -2.39
CA PHE A 149 10.90 -5.61 -3.03
C PHE A 149 9.83 -4.92 -2.17
N MET A 150 9.71 -5.32 -0.91
CA MET A 150 8.74 -4.72 0.02
C MET A 150 9.00 -3.23 0.23
N SER A 151 10.28 -2.83 0.38
CA SER A 151 10.64 -1.43 0.53
C SER A 151 10.24 -0.60 -0.69
N ARG A 152 10.43 -1.12 -1.90
CA ARG A 152 10.09 -0.40 -3.13
C ARG A 152 8.60 -0.38 -3.40
N TYR A 153 7.95 -1.55 -3.37
CA TYR A 153 6.59 -1.68 -3.89
C TYR A 153 5.49 -1.57 -2.83
N PHE A 154 5.81 -1.88 -1.60
CA PHE A 154 4.86 -1.74 -0.50
C PHE A 154 5.03 -0.41 0.25
N PHE A 155 6.28 -0.05 0.56
CA PHE A 155 6.58 1.20 1.28
C PHE A 155 6.97 2.37 0.36
N MET A 156 7.01 2.19 -0.95
CA MET A 156 7.35 3.22 -1.96
C MET A 156 8.69 3.95 -1.71
N MET A 157 9.60 3.27 -1.04
CA MET A 157 10.89 3.86 -0.68
C MET A 157 11.72 4.18 -1.93
N PRO A 158 12.38 5.35 -2.00
CA PRO A 158 13.32 5.68 -3.07
C PRO A 158 14.44 4.67 -3.18
N LEU A 159 14.89 4.37 -4.41
CA LEU A 159 15.91 3.34 -4.66
C LEU A 159 17.24 3.65 -3.96
N GLU A 160 17.59 4.94 -3.89
CA GLU A 160 18.78 5.44 -3.22
C GLU A 160 18.72 5.18 -1.70
N GLU A 161 17.54 5.34 -1.11
CA GLU A 161 17.32 5.07 0.30
C GLU A 161 17.36 3.57 0.61
N ILE A 162 16.77 2.74 -0.27
CA ILE A 162 16.87 1.28 -0.17
C ILE A 162 18.33 0.86 -0.22
N ALA A 163 19.09 1.37 -1.19
CA ALA A 163 20.51 1.09 -1.33
C ALA A 163 21.31 1.47 -0.07
N ARG A 164 21.05 2.66 0.47
CA ARG A 164 21.67 3.16 1.70
C ARG A 164 21.34 2.29 2.92
N LYS A 165 20.06 1.97 3.14
CA LYS A 165 19.62 1.13 4.28
C LYS A 165 20.13 -0.30 4.20
N MET A 166 20.27 -0.83 2.98
CA MET A 166 20.78 -2.19 2.76
C MET A 166 22.31 -2.28 2.69
N GLY A 167 23.04 -1.16 2.68
CA GLY A 167 24.48 -1.12 2.50
C GLY A 167 24.92 -1.70 1.15
N CYS A 168 24.16 -1.47 0.08
CA CYS A 168 24.44 -1.99 -1.26
C CYS A 168 24.44 -0.87 -2.31
N SER A 169 24.88 -1.16 -3.53
CA SER A 169 24.88 -0.17 -4.60
C SER A 169 23.47 0.02 -5.18
N LEU A 170 23.17 1.23 -5.65
CA LEU A 170 21.95 1.53 -6.38
C LEU A 170 21.75 0.60 -7.60
N SER A 171 22.86 0.30 -8.30
CA SER A 171 22.84 -0.64 -9.43
C SER A 171 22.39 -2.04 -9.02
N TRP A 172 22.79 -2.51 -7.82
CA TRP A 172 22.35 -3.80 -7.30
C TRP A 172 20.85 -3.78 -7.03
N VAL A 173 20.31 -2.73 -6.41
CA VAL A 173 18.87 -2.60 -6.13
C VAL A 173 18.08 -2.65 -7.43
N ASN A 174 18.45 -1.81 -8.41
CA ASN A 174 17.79 -1.77 -9.72
C ASN A 174 17.81 -3.13 -10.43
N LYS A 175 18.95 -3.79 -10.51
CA LYS A 175 19.06 -5.11 -11.16
C LYS A 175 18.25 -6.17 -10.43
N THR A 176 18.25 -6.14 -9.10
CA THR A 176 17.51 -7.09 -8.28
C THR A 176 16.01 -6.94 -8.48
N LEU A 177 15.48 -5.72 -8.41
CA LEU A 177 14.07 -5.46 -8.63
C LEU A 177 13.62 -5.81 -10.05
N ALA A 178 14.42 -5.47 -11.06
CA ALA A 178 14.15 -5.84 -12.45
C ALA A 178 14.12 -7.38 -12.66
N SER A 179 15.07 -8.10 -12.03
CA SER A 179 15.08 -9.58 -12.06
C SER A 179 13.82 -10.15 -11.38
N MET A 180 13.48 -9.66 -10.20
CA MET A 180 12.32 -10.11 -9.46
C MET A 180 11.01 -9.86 -10.23
N LYS A 181 10.88 -8.69 -10.86
CA LYS A 181 9.71 -8.38 -11.72
C LYS A 181 9.60 -9.37 -12.88
N LYS A 182 10.70 -9.67 -13.55
CA LYS A 182 10.75 -10.64 -14.65
C LYS A 182 10.40 -12.06 -14.20
N GLU A 183 10.94 -12.48 -13.06
CA GLU A 183 10.69 -13.81 -12.48
C GLU A 183 9.21 -13.96 -12.05
N LEU A 184 8.66 -12.93 -11.42
CA LEU A 184 7.26 -12.89 -10.99
C LEU A 184 6.31 -12.95 -12.18
N ARG A 185 6.59 -12.13 -13.22
CA ARG A 185 5.82 -12.15 -14.47
C ARG A 185 5.79 -13.55 -15.10
N ALA A 186 6.95 -14.19 -15.25
CA ALA A 186 7.03 -15.54 -15.80
C ALA A 186 6.27 -16.58 -14.97
N ARG A 187 6.18 -16.41 -13.65
CA ARG A 187 5.36 -17.29 -12.79
C ARG A 187 3.87 -17.06 -12.99
N LEU A 188 3.43 -15.80 -13.10
CA LEU A 188 2.04 -15.46 -13.36
C LEU A 188 1.59 -16.00 -14.73
N GLU A 189 2.40 -15.78 -15.77
CA GLU A 189 2.15 -16.33 -17.12
C GLU A 189 2.05 -17.86 -17.13
N LYS A 190 2.88 -18.55 -16.33
CA LYS A 190 2.84 -20.02 -16.19
C LYS A 190 1.55 -20.54 -15.55
N GLU A 191 0.96 -19.75 -14.66
CA GLU A 191 -0.33 -20.07 -14.03
C GLU A 191 -1.52 -19.59 -14.90
N GLY A 192 -1.25 -19.13 -16.13
CA GLY A 192 -2.30 -18.68 -17.06
C GLY A 192 -2.83 -17.29 -16.80
N ILE A 193 -2.13 -16.51 -15.99
CA ILE A 193 -2.50 -15.12 -15.65
C ILE A 193 -1.80 -14.18 -16.63
N GLU A 194 -2.58 -13.47 -17.44
CA GLU A 194 -2.05 -12.43 -18.33
C GLU A 194 -1.64 -11.19 -17.54
N VAL A 195 -0.36 -10.69 -17.77
CA VAL A 195 0.23 -9.55 -17.04
C VAL A 195 0.95 -8.61 -17.98
#